data_a12d75e88590b228d08574360b69c741
#
_entry.id   a12d75e88590b228d08574360b69c741
#
_cell.length_a   1.000
_cell.length_b   1.000
_cell.length_c   1.000
_cell.angle_alpha   90.00
_cell.angle_beta   90.00
_cell.angle_gamma   90.00
#
_symmetry.space_group_name_H-M   'P 1'
#
loop_
_entity.id
_entity.type
_entity.pdbx_description
1 polymer ?
#
loop_
_entity_poly.entity_id
_entity_poly.type
_entity_poly.pdbx_seq_one_letter_code
_entity_poly.pdbx_strand_id
1 'polypeptide(L)'
;MQTYKQVLALFVILELSLAAGVAQSLQAGDRKETKKYESALKSLSKRVDEERMKSGLFYLSQTLPRRVLNWSVPGHNQSSLEEADSWLLQRLTDNGYKPEKDDTKVRAFGRDFSKPLAHQYARPADDAPWYTACNIIAERRGKRHPEDLIIIIAHKDSQSWIASPGANDNAIGTCGALELAILLNRFKPNNTIRFIFCNEEHTPWTSITAAENIKSAGLNVLAVINVDGIGVKSPEQAGHLTNVTRYTTPEGEKLADLMDRLNTRHGIGLEQSKYRSERPGDDDGSFIKAGFPWSVLNIGSMPYGDPNYHLETDTPEKVDIKNAGLTVKLTLAAVLYLDAFGRP
;
A
#
# COMPACT_ATOMS: atom_id res chain seq x y z
N MET A 1 -25.99 -38.36 20.32
CA MET A 1 -25.60 -37.37 21.34
C MET A 1 -24.10 -37.40 21.73
N GLN A 2 -23.44 -38.56 21.71
CA GLN A 2 -22.01 -38.69 22.11
C GLN A 2 -21.03 -38.17 21.05
N THR A 3 -21.34 -38.30 19.76
CA THR A 3 -20.53 -37.82 18.63
C THR A 3 -20.49 -36.29 18.52
N TYR A 4 -21.56 -35.59 18.86
CA TYR A 4 -21.62 -34.12 18.81
C TYR A 4 -20.76 -33.45 19.91
N LYS A 5 -20.68 -34.07 21.09
CA LYS A 5 -19.81 -33.61 22.19
C LYS A 5 -18.32 -33.80 21.88
N GLN A 6 -17.98 -34.85 21.12
CA GLN A 6 -16.58 -35.08 20.71
C GLN A 6 -16.13 -34.12 19.62
N VAL A 7 -16.99 -33.77 18.66
CA VAL A 7 -16.69 -32.78 17.62
C VAL A 7 -16.56 -31.38 18.22
N LEU A 8 -17.45 -31.00 19.15
CA LEU A 8 -17.37 -29.72 19.85
C LEU A 8 -16.10 -29.62 20.73
N ALA A 9 -15.70 -30.70 21.39
CA ALA A 9 -14.46 -30.76 22.18
C ALA A 9 -13.20 -30.63 21.29
N LEU A 10 -13.20 -31.24 20.09
CA LEU A 10 -12.10 -31.08 19.12
C LEU A 10 -11.99 -29.65 18.60
N PHE A 11 -13.11 -28.97 18.31
CA PHE A 11 -13.11 -27.57 17.89
C PHE A 11 -12.58 -26.64 18.99
N VAL A 12 -13.00 -26.82 20.22
CA VAL A 12 -12.52 -26.03 21.37
C VAL A 12 -11.05 -26.29 21.65
N ILE A 13 -10.56 -27.51 21.49
CA ILE A 13 -9.13 -27.85 21.65
C ILE A 13 -8.31 -27.25 20.48
N LEU A 14 -8.85 -27.22 19.27
CA LEU A 14 -8.19 -26.60 18.10
C LEU A 14 -8.08 -25.08 18.26
N GLU A 15 -9.14 -24.42 18.72
CA GLU A 15 -9.11 -22.97 19.00
C GLU A 15 -8.17 -22.64 20.17
N LEU A 16 -8.15 -23.43 21.22
CA LEU A 16 -7.20 -23.25 22.33
C LEU A 16 -5.75 -23.54 21.93
N SER A 17 -5.52 -24.49 21.02
CA SER A 17 -4.18 -24.75 20.49
C SER A 17 -3.71 -23.70 19.49
N LEU A 18 -4.60 -23.11 18.67
CA LEU A 18 -4.30 -21.94 17.85
C LEU A 18 -4.00 -20.71 18.71
N ALA A 19 -4.81 -20.45 19.74
CA ALA A 19 -4.58 -19.35 20.67
C ALA A 19 -3.27 -19.51 21.46
N ALA A 20 -2.93 -20.72 21.87
CA ALA A 20 -1.67 -21.03 22.52
C ALA A 20 -0.47 -20.93 21.57
N GLY A 21 -0.61 -21.35 20.31
CA GLY A 21 0.43 -21.21 19.28
C GLY A 21 0.69 -19.75 18.92
N VAL A 22 -0.35 -18.93 18.84
CA VAL A 22 -0.25 -17.46 18.63
C VAL A 22 0.40 -16.79 19.84
N ALA A 23 0.09 -17.21 21.06
CA ALA A 23 0.73 -16.71 22.29
C ALA A 23 2.22 -17.10 22.37
N GLN A 24 2.59 -18.31 21.95
CA GLN A 24 3.99 -18.76 21.94
C GLN A 24 4.86 -18.04 20.91
N SER A 25 4.33 -17.67 19.75
CA SER A 25 5.10 -16.92 18.74
C SER A 25 5.42 -15.48 19.16
N LEU A 26 4.72 -14.97 20.19
CA LEU A 26 4.95 -13.65 20.78
C LEU A 26 5.82 -13.69 22.06
N GLN A 27 6.23 -14.86 22.52
CA GLN A 27 7.00 -15.00 23.77
C GLN A 27 8.47 -14.64 23.65
N ALA A 28 9.00 -14.39 22.47
CA ALA A 28 10.42 -14.01 22.30
C ALA A 28 10.66 -12.49 22.40
N GLY A 29 9.61 -11.67 22.40
CA GLY A 29 9.74 -10.21 22.52
C GLY A 29 9.68 -9.75 23.97
N ASP A 30 10.63 -8.88 24.35
CA ASP A 30 10.62 -8.18 25.63
C ASP A 30 9.20 -7.68 25.95
N ARG A 31 8.68 -7.99 27.13
CA ARG A 31 7.37 -7.52 27.64
C ARG A 31 7.19 -6.00 27.50
N LYS A 32 8.28 -5.26 27.49
CA LYS A 32 8.30 -3.81 27.29
C LYS A 32 7.98 -3.44 25.83
N GLU A 33 8.55 -4.13 24.86
CA GLU A 33 8.27 -3.88 23.43
C GLU A 33 6.83 -4.29 23.08
N THR A 34 6.33 -5.39 23.64
CA THR A 34 4.92 -5.80 23.50
C THR A 34 3.97 -4.71 24.02
N LYS A 35 4.21 -4.18 25.21
CA LYS A 35 3.41 -3.09 25.78
C LYS A 35 3.49 -1.80 24.92
N LYS A 36 4.67 -1.48 24.41
CA LYS A 36 4.87 -0.32 23.51
C LYS A 36 4.08 -0.50 22.21
N TYR A 37 4.17 -1.66 21.59
CA TYR A 37 3.41 -2.02 20.39
C TYR A 37 1.89 -1.88 20.61
N GLU A 38 1.34 -2.57 21.61
CA GLU A 38 -0.09 -2.56 21.92
C GLU A 38 -0.61 -1.14 22.23
N SER A 39 0.15 -0.37 23.01
CA SER A 39 -0.20 1.00 23.34
C SER A 39 -0.16 1.92 22.12
N ALA A 40 0.87 1.81 21.28
CA ALA A 40 1.00 2.57 20.05
C ALA A 40 -0.14 2.24 19.08
N LEU A 41 -0.39 0.96 18.84
CA LEU A 41 -1.46 0.52 17.95
C LEU A 41 -2.83 1.01 18.43
N LYS A 42 -3.17 0.82 19.70
CA LYS A 42 -4.43 1.29 20.30
C LYS A 42 -4.62 2.80 20.17
N SER A 43 -3.54 3.56 20.34
CA SER A 43 -3.59 5.03 20.27
C SER A 43 -3.69 5.52 18.81
N LEU A 44 -2.87 4.99 17.92
CA LEU A 44 -2.76 5.48 16.54
C LEU A 44 -3.92 5.00 15.66
N SER A 45 -4.40 3.76 15.83
CA SER A 45 -5.53 3.23 15.05
C SER A 45 -6.84 4.03 15.27
N LYS A 46 -7.02 4.61 16.46
CA LYS A 46 -8.17 5.49 16.74
C LYS A 46 -8.08 6.86 16.05
N ARG A 47 -6.92 7.22 15.56
CA ARG A 47 -6.62 8.51 14.90
C ARG A 47 -6.64 8.40 13.38
N VAL A 48 -6.88 7.21 12.81
CA VAL A 48 -7.14 7.06 11.38
C VAL A 48 -8.35 7.91 11.02
N ASP A 49 -8.14 8.85 10.11
CA ASP A 49 -9.11 9.88 9.77
C ASP A 49 -9.62 9.66 8.34
N GLU A 50 -10.79 9.02 8.27
CA GLU A 50 -11.45 8.69 7.01
C GLU A 50 -11.85 9.95 6.23
N GLU A 51 -12.22 11.05 6.91
CA GLU A 51 -12.57 12.31 6.23
C GLU A 51 -11.32 12.98 5.63
N ARG A 52 -10.16 12.90 6.29
CA ARG A 52 -8.90 13.37 5.71
C ARG A 52 -8.51 12.57 4.46
N MET A 53 -8.64 11.23 4.53
CA MET A 53 -8.40 10.36 3.38
C MET A 53 -9.37 10.68 2.23
N LYS A 54 -10.66 10.86 2.53
CA LYS A 54 -11.69 11.25 1.56
C LYS A 54 -11.37 12.59 0.92
N SER A 55 -11.02 13.60 1.70
CA SER A 55 -10.65 14.92 1.17
C SER A 55 -9.46 14.85 0.22
N GLY A 56 -8.44 14.07 0.56
CA GLY A 56 -7.29 13.83 -0.31
C GLY A 56 -7.66 13.09 -1.59
N LEU A 57 -8.49 12.04 -1.47
CA LEU A 57 -9.00 11.26 -2.60
C LEU A 57 -9.74 12.16 -3.61
N PHE A 58 -10.68 12.99 -3.14
CA PHE A 58 -11.43 13.90 -4.01
C PHE A 58 -10.52 14.95 -4.64
N TYR A 59 -9.53 15.48 -3.92
CA TYR A 59 -8.54 16.37 -4.50
C TYR A 59 -7.76 15.70 -5.62
N LEU A 60 -7.20 14.50 -5.37
CA LEU A 60 -6.35 13.79 -6.32
C LEU A 60 -7.11 13.23 -7.53
N SER A 61 -8.42 12.93 -7.41
CA SER A 61 -9.18 12.28 -8.50
C SER A 61 -10.31 13.10 -9.09
N GLN A 62 -10.70 14.23 -8.49
CA GLN A 62 -11.72 15.12 -9.00
C GLN A 62 -11.13 16.51 -9.36
N THR A 63 -10.31 17.10 -8.50
CA THR A 63 -9.61 18.36 -8.82
C THR A 63 -8.47 18.12 -9.82
N LEU A 64 -7.77 16.99 -9.71
CA LEU A 64 -6.76 16.51 -10.64
C LEU A 64 -7.27 15.23 -11.35
N PRO A 65 -8.23 15.32 -12.29
CA PRO A 65 -8.95 14.15 -12.82
C PRO A 65 -8.09 13.19 -13.66
N ARG A 66 -6.83 13.54 -13.87
CA ARG A 66 -5.78 12.69 -14.46
C ARG A 66 -4.47 13.11 -13.85
N ARG A 67 -3.79 12.24 -13.15
CA ARG A 67 -2.45 12.53 -12.57
C ARG A 67 -1.37 11.96 -13.48
N VAL A 68 -1.08 12.69 -14.55
CA VAL A 68 -0.15 12.24 -15.59
C VAL A 68 0.79 13.37 -16.01
N LEU A 69 1.94 13.01 -16.62
CA LEU A 69 2.94 13.97 -17.10
C LEU A 69 2.65 14.51 -18.51
N ASN A 70 1.81 13.82 -19.26
CA ASN A 70 1.44 14.16 -20.63
C ASN A 70 0.14 14.97 -20.74
N TRP A 71 -0.37 15.51 -19.64
CA TRP A 71 -1.58 16.32 -19.60
C TRP A 71 -1.55 17.31 -18.43
N SER A 72 -2.16 18.47 -18.64
CA SER A 72 -2.35 19.52 -17.63
C SER A 72 -3.83 19.82 -17.46
N VAL A 73 -4.23 20.25 -16.28
CA VAL A 73 -5.57 20.83 -16.06
C VAL A 73 -5.69 22.08 -16.94
N PRO A 74 -6.80 22.30 -17.67
CA PRO A 74 -6.97 23.49 -18.52
C PRO A 74 -6.69 24.79 -17.77
N GLY A 75 -5.77 25.60 -18.30
CA GLY A 75 -5.33 26.87 -17.69
C GLY A 75 -4.17 26.71 -16.66
N HIS A 76 -3.69 25.53 -16.40
CA HIS A 76 -2.54 25.29 -15.54
C HIS A 76 -1.24 25.15 -16.34
N ASN A 77 -0.11 25.57 -15.76
CA ASN A 77 1.21 25.57 -16.42
C ASN A 77 2.03 24.30 -16.11
N GLN A 78 1.62 23.50 -15.13
CA GLN A 78 2.28 22.24 -14.76
C GLN A 78 1.43 21.07 -15.23
N SER A 79 2.06 19.91 -15.39
CA SER A 79 1.31 18.68 -15.55
C SER A 79 0.52 18.37 -14.27
N SER A 80 -0.59 17.68 -14.42
CA SER A 80 -1.43 17.31 -13.26
C SER A 80 -0.72 16.42 -12.26
N LEU A 81 0.26 15.63 -12.71
CA LEU A 81 1.08 14.83 -11.80
C LEU A 81 2.07 15.70 -11.00
N GLU A 82 2.69 16.71 -11.61
CA GLU A 82 3.54 17.66 -10.88
C GLU A 82 2.75 18.48 -9.84
N GLU A 83 1.48 18.78 -10.12
CA GLU A 83 0.59 19.40 -9.13
C GLU A 83 0.26 18.44 -7.97
N ALA A 84 -0.02 17.17 -8.27
CA ALA A 84 -0.19 16.14 -7.25
C ALA A 84 1.08 15.95 -6.40
N ASP A 85 2.25 15.98 -7.03
CA ASP A 85 3.54 15.94 -6.34
C ASP A 85 3.72 17.13 -5.39
N SER A 86 3.38 18.33 -5.86
CA SER A 86 3.47 19.55 -5.06
C SER A 86 2.54 19.51 -3.85
N TRP A 87 1.31 19.04 -4.04
CA TRP A 87 0.35 18.82 -2.97
C TRP A 87 0.86 17.81 -1.93
N LEU A 88 1.38 16.67 -2.38
CA LEU A 88 1.88 15.61 -1.51
C LEU A 88 3.10 16.06 -0.71
N LEU A 89 4.06 16.74 -1.35
CA LEU A 89 5.21 17.34 -0.70
C LEU A 89 4.80 18.33 0.41
N GLN A 90 3.81 19.18 0.13
CA GLN A 90 3.30 20.12 1.12
C GLN A 90 2.67 19.39 2.30
N ARG A 91 1.82 18.36 2.05
CA ARG A 91 1.20 17.55 3.13
C ARG A 91 2.22 16.87 4.01
N LEU A 92 3.27 16.29 3.43
CA LEU A 92 4.35 15.65 4.19
C LEU A 92 5.13 16.70 5.02
N THR A 93 5.44 17.84 4.43
CA THR A 93 6.16 18.93 5.11
C THR A 93 5.36 19.50 6.29
N ASP A 94 4.06 19.75 6.10
CA ASP A 94 3.15 20.24 7.15
C ASP A 94 3.07 19.26 8.34
N ASN A 95 3.34 17.98 8.07
CA ASN A 95 3.37 16.93 9.08
C ASN A 95 4.77 16.61 9.61
N GLY A 96 5.75 17.51 9.38
CA GLY A 96 7.08 17.46 9.98
C GLY A 96 8.05 16.48 9.33
N TYR A 97 7.77 16.05 8.10
CA TYR A 97 8.74 15.35 7.26
C TYR A 97 9.61 16.32 6.48
N LYS A 98 10.74 15.82 6.01
CA LYS A 98 11.60 16.47 5.01
C LYS A 98 11.61 15.55 3.79
N PRO A 99 10.57 15.64 2.94
CA PRO A 99 10.47 14.73 1.80
C PRO A 99 11.56 15.02 0.78
N GLU A 100 12.06 13.97 0.16
CA GLU A 100 13.06 14.01 -0.92
C GLU A 100 12.43 13.55 -2.22
N LYS A 101 12.99 14.00 -3.35
CA LYS A 101 12.63 13.56 -4.70
C LYS A 101 13.73 12.66 -5.25
N ASP A 102 13.33 11.56 -5.87
CA ASP A 102 14.22 10.64 -6.58
C ASP A 102 13.72 10.55 -8.03
N ASP A 103 14.43 11.23 -8.93
CA ASP A 103 13.99 11.46 -10.30
C ASP A 103 14.28 10.27 -11.21
N THR A 104 13.33 9.95 -12.07
CA THR A 104 13.40 8.88 -13.08
C THR A 104 12.90 9.38 -14.42
N LYS A 105 13.56 9.03 -15.53
CA LYS A 105 13.06 9.28 -16.87
C LYS A 105 12.00 8.24 -17.26
N VAL A 106 10.84 8.72 -17.66
CA VAL A 106 9.68 7.90 -18.02
C VAL A 106 9.01 8.39 -19.29
N ARG A 107 8.18 7.54 -19.88
CA ARG A 107 7.27 7.90 -20.98
C ARG A 107 5.85 7.48 -20.59
N ALA A 108 4.85 8.19 -21.13
CA ALA A 108 3.46 7.76 -21.05
C ALA A 108 3.26 6.49 -21.88
N PHE A 109 2.41 5.58 -21.39
CA PHE A 109 2.02 4.41 -22.17
C PHE A 109 1.25 4.83 -23.43
N GLY A 110 1.40 4.07 -24.50
CA GLY A 110 0.51 4.11 -25.66
C GLY A 110 -0.81 3.39 -25.37
N ARG A 111 -1.76 3.49 -26.31
CA ARG A 111 -3.05 2.78 -26.21
C ARG A 111 -3.23 1.79 -27.34
N ASP A 112 -3.57 0.55 -27.01
CA ASP A 112 -3.84 -0.55 -27.95
C ASP A 112 -5.33 -0.95 -27.84
N PHE A 113 -6.13 -0.46 -28.76
CA PHE A 113 -7.57 -0.70 -28.80
C PHE A 113 -7.95 -2.16 -29.14
N SER A 114 -7.01 -3.00 -29.56
CA SER A 114 -7.25 -4.41 -29.82
C SER A 114 -7.32 -5.26 -28.54
N LYS A 115 -6.87 -4.69 -27.42
CA LYS A 115 -6.86 -5.37 -26.11
C LYS A 115 -8.18 -5.14 -25.34
N PRO A 116 -8.48 -6.00 -24.34
CA PRO A 116 -9.58 -5.77 -23.40
C PRO A 116 -9.51 -4.38 -22.75
N LEU A 117 -10.64 -3.77 -22.50
CA LEU A 117 -10.76 -2.37 -22.11
C LEU A 117 -9.83 -1.95 -20.95
N ALA A 118 -9.78 -2.75 -19.87
CA ALA A 118 -8.91 -2.51 -18.71
C ALA A 118 -7.41 -2.75 -18.98
N HIS A 119 -7.03 -3.29 -20.13
CA HIS A 119 -5.65 -3.67 -20.45
C HIS A 119 -5.13 -3.02 -21.74
N GLN A 120 -5.73 -1.92 -22.17
CA GLN A 120 -5.38 -1.22 -23.43
C GLN A 120 -4.04 -0.48 -23.39
N TYR A 121 -3.29 -0.55 -22.31
CA TYR A 121 -1.95 0.02 -22.28
C TYR A 121 -1.00 -0.72 -23.24
N ALA A 122 -0.12 0.02 -23.89
CA ALA A 122 0.85 -0.44 -24.86
C ALA A 122 2.20 0.24 -24.63
N ARG A 123 3.25 -0.38 -25.17
CA ARG A 123 4.57 0.28 -25.19
C ARG A 123 4.45 1.63 -25.87
N PRO A 124 5.09 2.69 -25.33
CA PRO A 124 5.18 4.00 -25.99
C PRO A 124 5.79 3.86 -27.40
N ALA A 125 5.36 4.72 -28.34
CA ALA A 125 6.01 4.85 -29.63
C ALA A 125 7.49 5.24 -29.44
N ASP A 126 8.36 4.90 -30.42
CA ASP A 126 9.80 5.13 -30.28
C ASP A 126 10.15 6.63 -30.20
N ASP A 127 9.34 7.48 -30.81
CA ASP A 127 9.43 8.95 -30.79
C ASP A 127 8.62 9.63 -29.67
N ALA A 128 7.95 8.84 -28.80
CA ALA A 128 7.20 9.39 -27.68
C ALA A 128 8.11 10.22 -26.75
N PRO A 129 7.64 11.37 -26.27
CA PRO A 129 8.46 12.26 -25.44
C PRO A 129 8.84 11.60 -24.10
N TRP A 130 10.02 11.95 -23.61
CA TRP A 130 10.50 11.61 -22.28
C TRP A 130 10.14 12.71 -21.29
N TYR A 131 9.66 12.30 -20.14
CA TYR A 131 9.35 13.16 -19.00
C TYR A 131 10.30 12.83 -17.84
N THR A 132 10.35 13.71 -16.84
CA THR A 132 10.96 13.42 -15.55
C THR A 132 9.85 13.20 -14.55
N ALA A 133 9.69 11.96 -14.07
CA ALA A 133 8.87 11.62 -12.93
C ALA A 133 9.75 11.56 -11.68
N CYS A 134 9.18 11.67 -10.49
CA CYS A 134 9.93 11.45 -9.26
C CYS A 134 9.21 10.49 -8.32
N ASN A 135 9.98 9.69 -7.56
CA ASN A 135 9.49 9.16 -6.30
C ASN A 135 9.53 10.27 -5.25
N ILE A 136 8.49 10.39 -4.44
CA ILE A 136 8.52 11.24 -3.25
C ILE A 136 8.79 10.32 -2.07
N ILE A 137 9.86 10.60 -1.33
CA ILE A 137 10.34 9.76 -0.23
C ILE A 137 10.27 10.54 1.07
N ALA A 138 9.62 9.98 2.09
CA ALA A 138 9.57 10.52 3.42
C ALA A 138 9.93 9.46 4.45
N GLU A 139 10.66 9.83 5.51
CA GLU A 139 11.17 8.86 6.49
C GLU A 139 10.90 9.26 7.94
N ARG A 140 10.67 8.22 8.74
CA ARG A 140 10.86 8.26 10.19
C ARG A 140 12.05 7.40 10.52
N ARG A 141 13.21 8.06 10.72
CA ARG A 141 14.48 7.38 10.95
C ARG A 141 14.43 6.54 12.24
N GLY A 142 14.86 5.30 12.13
CA GLY A 142 14.99 4.36 13.22
C GLY A 142 16.06 4.79 14.24
N LYS A 143 15.81 4.48 15.50
CA LYS A 143 16.72 4.84 16.61
C LYS A 143 17.75 3.76 16.87
N ARG A 144 17.39 2.49 16.67
CA ARG A 144 18.26 1.34 16.97
C ARG A 144 18.92 0.79 15.71
N HIS A 145 18.14 0.69 14.63
CA HIS A 145 18.53 0.10 13.36
C HIS A 145 18.12 1.04 12.21
N PRO A 146 18.83 2.18 12.07
CA PRO A 146 18.48 3.19 11.05
C PRO A 146 18.68 2.71 9.60
N GLU A 147 19.47 1.66 9.38
CA GLU A 147 19.72 1.02 8.09
C GLU A 147 18.68 -0.06 7.73
N ASP A 148 17.86 -0.48 8.69
CA ASP A 148 16.79 -1.45 8.48
C ASP A 148 15.50 -0.73 8.10
N LEU A 149 14.95 -1.04 6.92
CA LEU A 149 13.81 -0.34 6.36
C LEU A 149 12.53 -1.17 6.45
N ILE A 150 11.45 -0.54 6.91
CA ILE A 150 10.07 -0.97 6.71
C ILE A 150 9.48 0.02 5.72
N ILE A 151 9.11 -0.45 4.53
CA ILE A 151 8.69 0.41 3.41
C ILE A 151 7.18 0.29 3.23
N ILE A 152 6.51 1.43 3.16
CA ILE A 152 5.14 1.58 2.67
C ILE A 152 5.24 2.27 1.32
N ILE A 153 4.69 1.65 0.27
CA ILE A 153 4.73 2.19 -1.09
C ILE A 153 3.33 2.27 -1.67
N ALA A 154 3.06 3.30 -2.47
CA ALA A 154 1.85 3.46 -3.26
C ALA A 154 2.18 4.32 -4.47
N HIS A 155 1.65 3.99 -5.66
CA HIS A 155 1.80 4.89 -6.79
C HIS A 155 0.79 6.04 -6.73
N LYS A 156 1.20 7.20 -7.24
CA LYS A 156 0.44 8.46 -7.14
C LYS A 156 -0.11 8.93 -8.47
N ASP A 157 0.40 8.39 -9.57
CA ASP A 157 -0.10 8.69 -10.91
C ASP A 157 -1.38 7.90 -11.22
N SER A 158 -2.08 8.32 -12.28
CA SER A 158 -3.18 7.58 -12.89
C SER A 158 -2.81 7.22 -14.32
N GLN A 159 -3.67 6.46 -14.98
CA GLN A 159 -3.43 5.88 -16.31
C GLN A 159 -3.03 6.94 -17.34
N SER A 160 -1.83 6.80 -17.93
CA SER A 160 -1.29 7.78 -18.88
C SER A 160 -1.88 7.64 -20.30
N TRP A 161 -2.51 6.50 -20.62
CA TRP A 161 -3.11 6.20 -21.93
C TRP A 161 -4.61 6.48 -22.06
N ILE A 162 -5.29 6.71 -20.92
CA ILE A 162 -6.74 6.93 -20.85
C ILE A 162 -7.06 8.06 -19.86
N ALA A 163 -8.17 8.75 -20.04
CA ALA A 163 -8.61 9.81 -19.13
C ALA A 163 -9.28 9.24 -17.88
N SER A 164 -8.53 8.48 -17.07
CA SER A 164 -9.03 7.92 -15.81
C SER A 164 -8.74 8.86 -14.64
N PRO A 165 -9.71 9.11 -13.75
CA PRO A 165 -9.46 9.77 -12.47
C PRO A 165 -8.54 8.97 -11.56
N GLY A 166 -8.46 7.63 -11.70
CA GLY A 166 -7.61 6.76 -10.90
C GLY A 166 -7.90 6.89 -9.41
N ALA A 167 -9.20 6.88 -9.03
CA ALA A 167 -9.58 7.11 -7.65
C ALA A 167 -9.24 5.90 -6.77
N ASN A 168 -9.62 4.70 -7.21
CA ASN A 168 -9.20 3.47 -6.57
C ASN A 168 -7.78 3.08 -6.98
N ASP A 169 -7.40 3.35 -8.21
CA ASP A 169 -6.13 3.03 -8.83
C ASP A 169 -5.34 4.31 -9.20
N ASN A 170 -4.52 4.92 -8.29
CA ASN A 170 -4.34 4.56 -6.89
C ASN A 170 -4.34 5.83 -5.99
N ALA A 171 -5.28 6.76 -6.20
CA ALA A 171 -5.39 7.93 -5.32
C ALA A 171 -5.71 7.52 -3.87
N ILE A 172 -6.54 6.47 -3.66
CA ILE A 172 -6.88 6.02 -2.31
C ILE A 172 -5.70 5.33 -1.61
N GLY A 173 -4.87 4.57 -2.31
CA GLY A 173 -3.65 4.00 -1.75
C GLY A 173 -2.63 5.08 -1.40
N THR A 174 -2.45 6.08 -2.28
CA THR A 174 -1.66 7.29 -1.98
C THR A 174 -2.16 8.00 -0.72
N CYS A 175 -3.48 8.21 -0.58
CA CYS A 175 -4.07 8.79 0.63
C CYS A 175 -3.88 7.90 1.87
N GLY A 176 -3.96 6.57 1.72
CA GLY A 176 -3.70 5.62 2.78
C GLY A 176 -2.25 5.65 3.28
N ALA A 177 -1.28 5.67 2.36
CA ALA A 177 0.13 5.80 2.70
C ALA A 177 0.45 7.17 3.35
N LEU A 178 -0.17 8.25 2.87
CA LEU A 178 -0.06 9.58 3.47
C LEU A 178 -0.68 9.61 4.87
N GLU A 179 -1.82 8.95 5.08
CA GLU A 179 -2.45 8.84 6.40
C GLU A 179 -1.55 8.11 7.39
N LEU A 180 -0.92 7.01 6.96
CA LEU A 180 0.09 6.31 7.77
C LEU A 180 1.28 7.21 8.12
N ALA A 181 1.76 8.02 7.17
CA ALA A 181 2.82 8.99 7.43
C ALA A 181 2.39 10.02 8.48
N ILE A 182 1.18 10.58 8.36
CA ILE A 182 0.62 11.53 9.33
C ILE A 182 0.50 10.90 10.72
N LEU A 183 -0.01 9.69 10.83
CA LEU A 183 -0.14 8.98 12.10
C LEU A 183 1.22 8.73 12.77
N LEU A 184 2.22 8.40 11.98
CA LEU A 184 3.55 8.02 12.45
C LEU A 184 4.51 9.22 12.60
N ASN A 185 4.09 10.46 12.32
CA ASN A 185 4.94 11.64 12.30
C ASN A 185 5.69 11.91 13.63
N ARG A 186 5.10 11.55 14.77
CA ARG A 186 5.70 11.65 16.10
C ARG A 186 6.13 10.32 16.70
N PHE A 187 5.91 9.22 15.98
CA PHE A 187 6.36 7.91 16.41
C PHE A 187 7.89 7.86 16.41
N LYS A 188 8.45 7.11 17.36
CA LYS A 188 9.90 6.93 17.49
C LYS A 188 10.24 5.47 17.23
N PRO A 189 10.41 5.08 15.96
CA PRO A 189 10.61 3.70 15.57
C PRO A 189 11.99 3.17 15.98
N ASN A 190 12.13 1.85 16.06
CA ASN A 190 13.40 1.18 16.20
C ASN A 190 14.13 1.09 14.85
N ASN A 191 13.38 0.73 13.80
CA ASN A 191 13.83 0.63 12.41
C ASN A 191 13.35 1.85 11.62
N THR A 192 13.95 2.18 10.51
CA THR A 192 13.48 3.29 9.66
C THR A 192 12.19 2.91 8.94
N ILE A 193 11.14 3.71 9.12
CA ILE A 193 9.90 3.60 8.36
C ILE A 193 9.99 4.59 7.20
N ARG A 194 9.96 4.06 5.96
CA ARG A 194 10.06 4.82 4.72
C ARG A 194 8.75 4.75 3.96
N PHE A 195 8.25 5.91 3.58
CA PHE A 195 7.11 6.08 2.67
C PHE A 195 7.65 6.43 1.30
N ILE A 196 7.19 5.72 0.27
CA ILE A 196 7.56 5.96 -1.12
C ILE A 196 6.27 6.16 -1.92
N PHE A 197 6.13 7.33 -2.53
CA PHE A 197 5.05 7.63 -3.46
C PHE A 197 5.64 7.62 -4.87
N CYS A 198 5.38 6.55 -5.60
CA CYS A 198 6.00 6.25 -6.90
C CYS A 198 5.04 6.49 -8.08
N ASN A 199 5.42 6.03 -9.26
CA ASN A 199 4.62 6.06 -10.46
C ASN A 199 4.66 4.69 -11.14
N GLU A 200 3.49 4.13 -11.41
CA GLU A 200 3.31 2.83 -12.07
C GLU A 200 2.65 2.99 -13.45
N GLU A 201 1.93 4.11 -13.68
CA GLU A 201 1.14 4.37 -14.87
C GLU A 201 1.92 5.11 -15.97
N HIS A 202 3.25 5.18 -15.81
CA HIS A 202 4.26 5.57 -16.78
C HIS A 202 5.34 4.49 -16.86
N THR A 203 6.13 4.45 -17.93
CA THR A 203 7.13 3.41 -18.11
C THR A 203 8.53 3.98 -18.36
N PRO A 204 9.60 3.44 -17.73
CA PRO A 204 9.59 2.40 -16.70
C PRO A 204 8.94 2.87 -15.40
N TRP A 205 8.47 1.93 -14.56
CA TRP A 205 7.95 2.24 -13.24
C TRP A 205 9.03 2.84 -12.35
N THR A 206 8.69 3.90 -11.61
CA THR A 206 9.72 4.56 -10.78
C THR A 206 10.05 3.78 -9.51
N SER A 207 9.21 2.83 -9.10
CA SER A 207 9.50 1.87 -8.04
C SER A 207 10.73 1.00 -8.34
N ILE A 208 11.06 0.76 -9.62
CA ILE A 208 12.29 0.05 -10.04
C ILE A 208 13.50 0.87 -9.60
N THR A 209 13.53 2.18 -9.91
CA THR A 209 14.62 3.08 -9.50
C THR A 209 14.74 3.12 -7.97
N ALA A 210 13.61 3.22 -7.25
CA ALA A 210 13.64 3.23 -5.78
C ALA A 210 14.25 1.95 -5.20
N ALA A 211 13.86 0.77 -5.74
CA ALA A 211 14.39 -0.51 -5.29
C ALA A 211 15.89 -0.67 -5.59
N GLU A 212 16.33 -0.24 -6.78
CA GLU A 212 17.74 -0.29 -7.19
C GLU A 212 18.61 0.66 -6.36
N ASN A 213 18.13 1.86 -6.05
CA ASN A 213 18.82 2.82 -5.19
C ASN A 213 19.00 2.28 -3.77
N ILE A 214 17.98 1.67 -3.20
CA ILE A 214 18.03 1.02 -1.88
C ILE A 214 19.05 -0.12 -1.88
N LYS A 215 19.04 -0.96 -2.92
CA LYS A 215 20.00 -2.06 -3.09
C LYS A 215 21.42 -1.54 -3.20
N SER A 216 21.64 -0.51 -4.03
CA SER A 216 22.95 0.09 -4.26
C SER A 216 23.51 0.76 -3.01
N ALA A 217 22.63 1.30 -2.15
CA ALA A 217 23.00 1.87 -0.86
C ALA A 217 23.29 0.80 0.22
N GLY A 218 23.10 -0.50 -0.09
CA GLY A 218 23.34 -1.59 0.85
C GLY A 218 22.39 -1.62 2.04
N LEU A 219 21.20 -1.01 1.92
CA LEU A 219 20.22 -0.95 3.00
C LEU A 219 19.47 -2.29 3.13
N ASN A 220 19.16 -2.69 4.35
CA ASN A 220 18.37 -3.89 4.62
C ASN A 220 16.88 -3.55 4.61
N VAL A 221 16.08 -4.30 3.82
CA VAL A 221 14.62 -4.10 3.74
C VAL A 221 13.92 -5.20 4.52
N LEU A 222 13.38 -4.88 5.68
CA LEU A 222 12.64 -5.82 6.52
C LEU A 222 11.32 -6.24 5.86
N ALA A 223 10.59 -5.28 5.29
CA ALA A 223 9.37 -5.54 4.54
C ALA A 223 9.06 -4.38 3.59
N VAL A 224 8.36 -4.71 2.50
CA VAL A 224 7.69 -3.75 1.60
C VAL A 224 6.20 -4.07 1.63
N ILE A 225 5.38 -3.08 1.94
CA ILE A 225 3.92 -3.17 1.92
C ILE A 225 3.42 -2.17 0.89
N ASN A 226 3.05 -2.69 -0.27
CA ASN A 226 2.37 -1.90 -1.29
C ASN A 226 0.90 -1.74 -0.91
N VAL A 227 0.37 -0.54 -1.08
CA VAL A 227 -1.02 -0.18 -0.76
C VAL A 227 -1.66 0.34 -2.05
N ASP A 228 -2.47 -0.51 -2.67
CA ASP A 228 -3.04 -0.20 -3.97
C ASP A 228 -4.47 -0.72 -4.09
N GLY A 229 -5.37 0.08 -4.69
CA GLY A 229 -6.74 -0.32 -4.97
C GLY A 229 -7.56 -0.73 -3.75
N ILE A 230 -7.36 -0.09 -2.59
CA ILE A 230 -7.88 -0.55 -1.29
C ILE A 230 -9.33 -0.16 -1.00
N GLY A 231 -10.02 0.51 -1.93
CA GLY A 231 -11.35 1.09 -1.69
C GLY A 231 -12.49 0.49 -2.51
N VAL A 232 -12.22 -0.22 -3.61
CA VAL A 232 -13.27 -0.82 -4.45
C VAL A 232 -13.16 -2.33 -4.45
N LYS A 233 -14.31 -2.98 -4.54
CA LYS A 233 -14.47 -4.42 -4.49
C LYS A 233 -15.11 -4.96 -5.76
N SER A 234 -14.99 -6.26 -5.95
CA SER A 234 -15.79 -6.95 -6.98
C SER A 234 -17.29 -6.86 -6.65
N PRO A 235 -18.16 -6.96 -7.64
CA PRO A 235 -19.62 -6.98 -7.41
C PRO A 235 -20.05 -8.05 -6.40
N GLU A 236 -19.39 -9.21 -6.39
CA GLU A 236 -19.68 -10.33 -5.47
C GLU A 236 -19.35 -10.00 -4.02
N GLN A 237 -18.42 -9.05 -3.80
CA GLN A 237 -17.98 -8.59 -2.48
C GLN A 237 -18.64 -7.27 -2.07
N ALA A 238 -19.64 -6.80 -2.83
CA ALA A 238 -20.34 -5.56 -2.52
C ALA A 238 -20.96 -5.61 -1.11
N GLY A 239 -20.73 -4.56 -0.33
CA GLY A 239 -21.21 -4.49 1.06
C GLY A 239 -20.34 -5.17 2.10
N HIS A 240 -19.31 -5.93 1.70
CA HIS A 240 -18.32 -6.52 2.60
C HIS A 240 -17.12 -5.58 2.82
N LEU A 241 -16.45 -5.70 3.93
CA LEU A 241 -15.19 -4.98 4.24
C LEU A 241 -14.04 -5.95 4.04
N THR A 242 -13.34 -5.83 2.92
CA THR A 242 -12.40 -6.84 2.46
C THR A 242 -11.00 -6.30 2.30
N ASN A 243 -10.00 -7.14 2.53
CA ASN A 243 -8.62 -6.91 2.12
C ASN A 243 -7.99 -8.22 1.64
N VAL A 244 -7.24 -8.15 0.57
CA VAL A 244 -6.46 -9.26 0.04
C VAL A 244 -5.00 -8.88 0.13
N THR A 245 -4.18 -9.71 0.77
CA THR A 245 -2.73 -9.57 0.70
C THR A 245 -2.20 -10.49 -0.40
N ARG A 246 -1.78 -9.88 -1.52
CA ARG A 246 -1.12 -10.60 -2.62
C ARG A 246 0.36 -10.78 -2.32
N TYR A 247 0.88 -11.96 -2.64
CA TYR A 247 2.29 -12.31 -2.50
C TYR A 247 2.77 -13.15 -3.66
N THR A 248 4.11 -13.22 -3.85
CA THR A 248 4.74 -14.03 -4.89
C THR A 248 5.79 -14.98 -4.29
N THR A 249 6.40 -14.61 -3.18
CA THR A 249 7.52 -15.33 -2.55
C THR A 249 7.07 -16.04 -1.27
N PRO A 250 7.80 -17.06 -0.80
CA PRO A 250 7.55 -17.68 0.51
C PRO A 250 7.67 -16.69 1.68
N GLU A 251 8.54 -15.69 1.57
CA GLU A 251 8.70 -14.62 2.56
C GLU A 251 7.48 -13.69 2.55
N GLY A 252 6.97 -13.34 1.37
CA GLY A 252 5.73 -12.58 1.19
C GLY A 252 4.53 -13.33 1.77
N GLU A 253 4.47 -14.67 1.64
CA GLU A 253 3.41 -15.47 2.27
C GLU A 253 3.39 -15.30 3.78
N LYS A 254 4.55 -15.29 4.43
CA LYS A 254 4.64 -15.07 5.89
C LYS A 254 4.15 -13.68 6.29
N LEU A 255 4.38 -12.66 5.46
CA LEU A 255 3.79 -11.32 5.67
C LEU A 255 2.26 -11.35 5.50
N ALA A 256 1.74 -12.06 4.50
CA ALA A 256 0.30 -12.22 4.32
C ALA A 256 -0.34 -12.94 5.51
N ASP A 257 0.30 -13.98 6.02
CA ASP A 257 -0.11 -14.68 7.25
C ASP A 257 -0.05 -13.77 8.49
N LEU A 258 0.94 -12.87 8.56
CA LEU A 258 1.01 -11.85 9.60
C LEU A 258 -0.19 -10.90 9.52
N MET A 259 -0.55 -10.42 8.33
CA MET A 259 -1.71 -9.54 8.13
C MET A 259 -2.99 -10.19 8.64
N ASP A 260 -3.24 -11.46 8.30
CA ASP A 260 -4.41 -12.21 8.77
C ASP A 260 -4.45 -12.33 10.30
N ARG A 261 -3.32 -12.74 10.91
CA ARG A 261 -3.21 -12.83 12.37
C ARG A 261 -3.45 -11.48 13.06
N LEU A 262 -2.94 -10.38 12.52
CA LEU A 262 -3.11 -9.05 13.10
C LEU A 262 -4.54 -8.55 12.95
N ASN A 263 -5.20 -8.79 11.80
CA ASN A 263 -6.61 -8.50 11.58
C ASN A 263 -7.48 -9.17 12.65
N THR A 264 -7.30 -10.48 12.84
CA THR A 264 -8.02 -11.27 13.83
C THR A 264 -7.71 -10.83 15.26
N ARG A 265 -6.42 -10.74 15.61
CA ARG A 265 -5.98 -10.40 16.98
C ARG A 265 -6.49 -9.05 17.47
N HIS A 266 -6.51 -8.06 16.60
CA HIS A 266 -6.88 -6.68 16.96
C HIS A 266 -8.33 -6.34 16.61
N GLY A 267 -9.11 -7.29 16.08
CA GLY A 267 -10.50 -7.09 15.70
C GLY A 267 -10.66 -5.94 14.70
N ILE A 268 -9.78 -5.86 13.68
CA ILE A 268 -9.80 -4.77 12.70
C ILE A 268 -11.11 -4.81 11.91
N GLY A 269 -11.62 -6.02 11.61
CA GLY A 269 -12.94 -6.23 11.04
C GLY A 269 -12.96 -6.32 9.51
N LEU A 270 -11.82 -6.63 8.90
CA LEU A 270 -11.76 -6.97 7.49
C LEU A 270 -11.99 -8.48 7.27
N GLU A 271 -12.68 -8.84 6.22
CA GLU A 271 -12.61 -10.17 5.63
C GLU A 271 -11.27 -10.30 4.92
N GLN A 272 -10.26 -10.77 5.68
CA GLN A 272 -8.89 -10.86 5.22
C GLN A 272 -8.68 -12.15 4.46
N SER A 273 -8.10 -12.06 3.27
CA SER A 273 -7.67 -13.21 2.48
C SER A 273 -6.25 -13.01 1.95
N LYS A 274 -5.66 -14.08 1.41
CA LYS A 274 -4.37 -14.03 0.75
C LYS A 274 -4.44 -14.64 -0.65
N TYR A 275 -3.63 -14.10 -1.57
CA TYR A 275 -3.56 -14.55 -2.95
C TYR A 275 -2.11 -14.70 -3.41
N ARG A 276 -1.77 -15.88 -3.92
CA ARG A 276 -0.46 -16.12 -4.53
C ARG A 276 -0.47 -15.76 -6.01
N SER A 277 0.33 -14.78 -6.38
CA SER A 277 0.60 -14.46 -7.78
C SER A 277 1.75 -15.32 -8.32
N GLU A 278 1.65 -15.71 -9.59
CA GLU A 278 2.71 -16.48 -10.25
C GLU A 278 3.96 -15.65 -10.57
N ARG A 279 3.81 -14.32 -10.74
CA ARG A 279 4.88 -13.41 -11.12
C ARG A 279 4.86 -12.17 -10.26
N PRO A 280 6.06 -11.63 -9.93
CA PRO A 280 6.17 -10.31 -9.34
C PRO A 280 5.60 -9.26 -10.30
N GLY A 281 4.57 -8.57 -9.89
CA GLY A 281 3.93 -7.46 -10.57
C GLY A 281 3.77 -6.30 -9.61
N ASP A 282 3.28 -5.17 -10.10
CA ASP A 282 3.07 -3.92 -9.37
C ASP A 282 4.35 -3.41 -8.63
N ASP A 283 4.23 -2.41 -7.82
CA ASP A 283 5.37 -1.76 -7.17
C ASP A 283 6.14 -2.68 -6.20
N ASP A 284 5.44 -3.57 -5.46
CA ASP A 284 6.08 -4.59 -4.63
C ASP A 284 6.93 -5.57 -5.46
N GLY A 285 6.49 -5.86 -6.68
CA GLY A 285 7.22 -6.71 -7.63
C GLY A 285 8.54 -6.11 -8.08
N SER A 286 8.68 -4.79 -8.14
CA SER A 286 9.94 -4.11 -8.40
C SER A 286 10.99 -4.41 -7.32
N PHE A 287 10.55 -4.42 -6.06
CA PHE A 287 11.40 -4.79 -4.93
C PHE A 287 11.78 -6.27 -4.92
N ILE A 288 10.83 -7.17 -5.23
CA ILE A 288 11.11 -8.60 -5.35
C ILE A 288 12.17 -8.86 -6.41
N LYS A 289 12.06 -8.22 -7.59
CA LYS A 289 13.03 -8.33 -8.69
C LYS A 289 14.42 -7.79 -8.30
N ALA A 290 14.46 -6.76 -7.46
CA ALA A 290 15.72 -6.22 -6.91
C ALA A 290 16.36 -7.11 -5.83
N GLY A 291 15.66 -8.13 -5.33
CA GLY A 291 16.16 -9.10 -4.34
C GLY A 291 15.61 -8.88 -2.92
N PHE A 292 14.49 -8.18 -2.77
CA PHE A 292 13.80 -7.95 -1.51
C PHE A 292 12.52 -8.80 -1.43
N PRO A 293 12.61 -10.10 -1.03
CA PRO A 293 11.50 -11.04 -1.14
C PRO A 293 10.39 -10.83 -0.09
N TRP A 294 10.64 -10.04 0.97
CA TRP A 294 9.65 -9.69 1.98
C TRP A 294 8.77 -8.53 1.50
N SER A 295 8.06 -8.75 0.39
CA SER A 295 7.23 -7.73 -0.26
C SER A 295 5.85 -8.29 -0.55
N VAL A 296 4.81 -7.48 -0.27
CA VAL A 296 3.40 -7.82 -0.47
C VAL A 296 2.62 -6.60 -0.97
N LEU A 297 1.49 -6.88 -1.62
CA LEU A 297 0.49 -5.89 -2.00
C LEU A 297 -0.79 -6.10 -1.19
N ASN A 298 -1.34 -5.04 -0.60
CA ASN A 298 -2.69 -4.99 -0.06
C ASN A 298 -3.63 -4.35 -1.07
N ILE A 299 -4.70 -5.07 -1.45
CA ILE A 299 -5.75 -4.60 -2.35
C ILE A 299 -7.15 -4.88 -1.77
N GLY A 300 -8.16 -4.16 -2.24
CA GLY A 300 -9.51 -4.27 -1.70
C GLY A 300 -10.26 -5.53 -2.13
N SER A 301 -9.95 -6.13 -3.26
CA SER A 301 -10.64 -7.34 -3.75
C SER A 301 -9.76 -8.23 -4.62
N MET A 302 -10.16 -9.47 -4.77
CA MET A 302 -9.51 -10.52 -5.56
C MET A 302 -10.08 -10.68 -6.96
N PRO A 303 -9.23 -11.16 -7.88
CA PRO A 303 -7.97 -10.55 -8.28
C PRO A 303 -8.30 -9.33 -9.13
N TYR A 304 -7.97 -8.12 -8.69
CA TYR A 304 -8.32 -6.87 -9.37
C TYR A 304 -9.82 -6.78 -9.72
N GLY A 305 -10.66 -7.18 -8.78
CA GLY A 305 -12.11 -7.31 -8.99
C GLY A 305 -12.87 -5.98 -9.09
N ASP A 306 -12.15 -4.85 -9.12
CA ASP A 306 -12.75 -3.55 -9.38
C ASP A 306 -13.27 -3.47 -10.83
N PRO A 307 -14.60 -3.30 -11.04
CA PRO A 307 -15.16 -3.19 -12.39
C PRO A 307 -14.75 -1.89 -13.12
N ASN A 308 -14.13 -0.95 -12.41
CA ASN A 308 -13.67 0.34 -12.96
C ASN A 308 -12.15 0.38 -13.17
N TYR A 309 -11.44 -0.72 -12.88
CA TYR A 309 -10.00 -0.82 -13.01
C TYR A 309 -9.51 -0.34 -14.38
N HIS A 310 -8.59 0.61 -14.41
CA HIS A 310 -8.05 1.26 -15.60
C HIS A 310 -9.11 1.89 -16.52
N LEU A 311 -10.24 2.38 -15.98
CA LEU A 311 -11.31 2.98 -16.75
C LEU A 311 -11.55 4.46 -16.39
N GLU A 312 -12.18 5.20 -17.29
CA GLU A 312 -12.64 6.57 -17.05
C GLU A 312 -13.71 6.65 -15.93
N THR A 313 -14.26 5.50 -15.56
CA THR A 313 -15.27 5.37 -14.51
C THR A 313 -14.69 5.11 -13.12
N ASP A 314 -13.36 5.08 -12.96
CA ASP A 314 -12.72 4.99 -11.65
C ASP A 314 -12.75 6.34 -10.92
N THR A 315 -13.91 6.63 -10.33
CA THR A 315 -14.23 7.92 -9.70
C THR A 315 -14.29 7.83 -8.17
N PRO A 316 -14.04 8.94 -7.44
CA PRO A 316 -13.95 8.91 -5.97
C PRO A 316 -15.25 8.54 -5.25
N GLU A 317 -16.41 8.73 -5.89
CA GLU A 317 -17.71 8.37 -5.31
C GLU A 317 -17.91 6.86 -5.16
N LYS A 318 -17.14 6.06 -5.90
CA LYS A 318 -17.19 4.59 -5.87
C LYS A 318 -16.29 3.97 -4.81
N VAL A 319 -15.41 4.76 -4.23
CA VAL A 319 -14.43 4.30 -3.24
C VAL A 319 -15.07 4.16 -1.86
N ASP A 320 -15.01 2.98 -1.27
CA ASP A 320 -15.41 2.72 0.11
C ASP A 320 -14.30 3.18 1.07
N ILE A 321 -14.47 4.40 1.58
CA ILE A 321 -13.51 5.03 2.50
C ILE A 321 -13.37 4.23 3.80
N LYS A 322 -14.44 3.62 4.28
CA LYS A 322 -14.39 2.78 5.49
C LYS A 322 -13.50 1.56 5.27
N ASN A 323 -13.63 0.90 4.11
CA ASN A 323 -12.76 -0.21 3.74
C ASN A 323 -11.30 0.22 3.71
N ALA A 324 -11.01 1.33 3.05
CA ALA A 324 -9.66 1.89 2.97
C ALA A 324 -9.11 2.24 4.37
N GLY A 325 -9.91 2.84 5.23
CA GLY A 325 -9.54 3.15 6.62
C GLY A 325 -9.19 1.91 7.44
N LEU A 326 -9.89 0.79 7.23
CA LEU A 326 -9.56 -0.49 7.90
C LEU A 326 -8.27 -1.10 7.33
N THR A 327 -8.03 -1.03 6.03
CA THR A 327 -6.77 -1.48 5.43
C THR A 327 -5.58 -0.64 5.93
N VAL A 328 -5.76 0.66 6.12
CA VAL A 328 -4.76 1.53 6.78
C VAL A 328 -4.48 1.08 8.21
N LYS A 329 -5.52 0.71 9.01
CA LYS A 329 -5.33 0.18 10.37
C LYS A 329 -4.58 -1.15 10.36
N LEU A 330 -4.87 -2.03 9.40
CA LEU A 330 -4.16 -3.29 9.24
C LEU A 330 -2.69 -3.07 8.88
N THR A 331 -2.42 -2.21 7.93
CA THR A 331 -1.05 -1.85 7.52
C THR A 331 -0.29 -1.21 8.68
N LEU A 332 -0.94 -0.31 9.45
CA LEU A 332 -0.35 0.26 10.67
C LEU A 332 0.03 -0.81 11.69
N ALA A 333 -0.84 -1.79 11.92
CA ALA A 333 -0.56 -2.90 12.84
C ALA A 333 0.66 -3.71 12.39
N ALA A 334 0.78 -3.99 11.09
CA ALA A 334 1.92 -4.71 10.52
C ALA A 334 3.22 -3.91 10.62
N VAL A 335 3.20 -2.62 10.30
CA VAL A 335 4.38 -1.73 10.41
C VAL A 335 4.88 -1.67 11.86
N LEU A 336 3.97 -1.47 12.82
CA LEU A 336 4.32 -1.42 14.24
C LEU A 336 4.82 -2.77 14.76
N TYR A 337 4.26 -3.89 14.27
CA TYR A 337 4.71 -5.24 14.59
C TYR A 337 6.14 -5.47 14.09
N LEU A 338 6.40 -5.15 12.82
CA LEU A 338 7.72 -5.30 12.20
C LEU A 338 8.77 -4.42 12.89
N ASP A 339 8.38 -3.20 13.31
CA ASP A 339 9.27 -2.30 14.07
C ASP A 339 9.62 -2.86 15.45
N ALA A 340 8.69 -3.52 16.12
CA ALA A 340 8.87 -4.04 17.47
C ALA A 340 9.56 -5.41 17.54
N PHE A 341 9.24 -6.30 16.58
CA PHE A 341 9.58 -7.72 16.65
C PHE A 341 10.38 -8.24 15.45
N GLY A 342 10.54 -7.43 14.41
CA GLY A 342 11.17 -7.86 13.15
C GLY A 342 10.25 -8.72 12.29
N ARG A 343 10.85 -9.48 11.38
CA ARG A 343 10.15 -10.41 10.47
C ARG A 343 9.48 -11.54 11.24
N PRO A 344 8.27 -11.99 10.80
CA PRO A 344 7.54 -13.09 11.43
C PRO A 344 8.19 -14.46 11.21
#